data_a912475d09fc4df502e4b13a43382239
#
_entry.id   a912475d09fc4df502e4b13a43382239
#
_cell.length_a   1.000
_cell.length_b   1.000
_cell.length_c   1.000
_cell.angle_alpha   90.00
_cell.angle_beta   90.00
_cell.angle_gamma   90.00
#
_symmetry.space_group_name_H-M   'P 1'
#
loop_
_entity.id
_entity.type
_entity.pdbx_description
1 polymer ?
#
loop_
_entity_poly.entity_id
_entity_poly.type
_entity_poly.pdbx_seq_one_letter_code
_entity_poly.pdbx_strand_id
1 'polypeptide(L)'
;GDADIAHRAGATVHKTPVEKMMAVSVMFSMNGVDKTRFIEDVKSDPHTYSDWFGPGWGMKTSGKEDKLFSPYLKKPFEQAIESGLIPKNLTTITGTWGAISEQGDLSYLNIIHLAGLDATNPDHLTKGEMEGRKQAMFAIEALKKYNPGCEEAKLRNFGMTLGIRDTRKIDAAYNMTAEDVHNEAEFEDSIG
;
A
#
# COMPACT_ATOMS: atom_id res chain seq x y z
N GLY A 1 -13.80 3.64 6.68
CA GLY A 1 -14.46 4.95 6.88
C GLY A 1 -13.83 5.68 8.05
N ASP A 2 -14.16 6.96 8.17
CA ASP A 2 -13.60 7.87 9.18
C ASP A 2 -14.59 8.16 10.32
N ALA A 3 -15.67 7.37 10.41
CA ALA A 3 -16.75 7.49 11.38
C ALA A 3 -17.39 8.89 11.46
N ASP A 4 -17.36 9.69 10.39
CA ASP A 4 -17.90 11.05 10.35
C ASP A 4 -19.39 11.10 10.69
N ILE A 5 -20.18 10.21 10.11
CA ILE A 5 -21.64 10.15 10.35
C ILE A 5 -21.92 9.82 11.82
N ALA A 6 -21.24 8.81 12.38
CA ALA A 6 -21.41 8.44 13.78
C ALA A 6 -20.99 9.57 14.72
N HIS A 7 -19.85 10.21 14.45
CA HIS A 7 -19.35 11.35 15.22
C HIS A 7 -20.35 12.53 15.17
N ARG A 8 -20.85 12.89 13.99
CA ARG A 8 -21.83 13.97 13.82
C ARG A 8 -23.20 13.66 14.44
N ALA A 9 -23.53 12.37 14.53
CA ALA A 9 -24.73 11.89 15.21
C ALA A 9 -24.58 11.82 16.75
N GLY A 10 -23.42 12.18 17.30
CA GLY A 10 -23.16 12.23 18.75
C GLY A 10 -22.63 10.93 19.35
N ALA A 11 -22.25 9.94 18.53
CA ALA A 11 -21.59 8.74 19.03
C ALA A 11 -20.20 9.09 19.60
N THR A 12 -19.84 8.44 20.69
CA THR A 12 -18.49 8.56 21.25
C THR A 12 -17.49 7.92 20.31
N VAL A 13 -16.42 8.67 20.03
CA VAL A 13 -15.33 8.22 19.17
C VAL A 13 -13.98 8.56 19.77
N HIS A 14 -12.98 7.75 19.47
CA HIS A 14 -11.59 8.05 19.79
C HIS A 14 -10.75 8.04 18.52
N LYS A 15 -9.57 8.68 18.56
CA LYS A 15 -8.57 8.66 17.49
C LYS A 15 -7.23 8.19 18.01
N THR A 16 -6.54 7.40 17.22
CA THR A 16 -5.11 7.15 17.42
C THR A 16 -4.36 8.50 17.30
N PRO A 17 -3.38 8.78 18.15
CA PRO A 17 -2.49 9.93 17.96
C PRO A 17 -1.85 9.91 16.56
N VAL A 18 -1.76 11.08 15.92
CA VAL A 18 -1.39 11.18 14.49
C VAL A 18 -0.04 10.54 14.16
N GLU A 19 0.90 10.57 15.09
CA GLU A 19 2.22 9.96 14.96
C GLU A 19 2.19 8.43 15.03
N LYS A 20 1.08 7.85 15.46
CA LYS A 20 0.83 6.39 15.56
C LYS A 20 -0.23 5.90 14.57
N MET A 21 -0.86 6.83 13.83
CA MET A 21 -1.84 6.45 12.82
C MET A 21 -1.17 5.65 11.70
N MET A 22 -1.90 4.66 11.18
CA MET A 22 -1.47 3.95 9.98
C MET A 22 -1.29 4.92 8.82
N ALA A 23 -0.21 4.75 8.07
CA ALA A 23 0.08 5.56 6.91
C ALA A 23 -1.06 5.52 5.88
N VAL A 24 -1.39 6.66 5.29
CA VAL A 24 -2.27 6.73 4.12
C VAL A 24 -1.52 6.32 2.87
N SER A 25 -2.22 5.83 1.86
CA SER A 25 -1.62 5.40 0.58
C SER A 25 -2.14 6.20 -0.59
N VAL A 26 -1.28 6.41 -1.59
CA VAL A 26 -1.68 6.77 -2.94
C VAL A 26 -1.55 5.55 -3.83
N MET A 27 -2.66 5.09 -4.37
CA MET A 27 -2.69 4.00 -5.35
C MET A 27 -2.52 4.56 -6.74
N PHE A 28 -1.79 3.84 -7.61
CA PHE A 28 -1.68 4.20 -9.02
C PHE A 28 -1.54 2.96 -9.90
N SER A 29 -1.59 3.17 -11.20
CA SER A 29 -1.37 2.14 -12.21
C SER A 29 -0.43 2.66 -13.28
N MET A 30 0.30 1.75 -13.91
CA MET A 30 1.19 2.04 -15.04
C MET A 30 0.73 1.27 -16.28
N ASN A 31 1.17 1.72 -17.45
CA ASN A 31 1.08 0.99 -18.70
C ASN A 31 2.45 0.92 -19.38
N GLY A 32 2.56 0.16 -20.46
CA GLY A 32 3.81 0.01 -21.23
C GLY A 32 4.82 -0.91 -20.55
N VAL A 33 4.36 -1.82 -19.66
CA VAL A 33 5.19 -2.83 -19.02
C VAL A 33 5.27 -4.08 -19.90
N ASP A 34 6.46 -4.57 -20.19
CA ASP A 34 6.66 -5.90 -20.78
C ASP A 34 6.37 -6.97 -19.72
N LYS A 35 5.18 -7.56 -19.84
CA LYS A 35 4.68 -8.55 -18.88
C LYS A 35 5.64 -9.73 -18.69
N THR A 36 6.18 -10.27 -19.78
CA THR A 36 7.02 -11.45 -19.72
C THR A 36 8.30 -11.17 -18.94
N ARG A 37 9.00 -10.11 -19.27
CA ARG A 37 10.24 -9.71 -18.61
C ARG A 37 10.02 -9.31 -17.15
N PHE A 38 8.90 -8.58 -16.88
CA PHE A 38 8.53 -8.20 -15.52
C PHE A 38 8.28 -9.43 -14.63
N ILE A 39 7.49 -10.39 -15.12
CA ILE A 39 7.18 -11.62 -14.36
C ILE A 39 8.42 -12.51 -14.18
N GLU A 40 9.29 -12.62 -15.18
CA GLU A 40 10.55 -13.34 -15.07
C GLU A 40 11.45 -12.73 -14.00
N ASP A 41 11.55 -11.41 -13.95
CA ASP A 41 12.35 -10.71 -12.93
C ASP A 41 11.80 -10.95 -11.52
N VAL A 42 10.49 -10.74 -11.31
CA VAL A 42 9.84 -10.97 -10.01
C VAL A 42 9.98 -12.42 -9.55
N LYS A 43 9.93 -13.40 -10.46
CA LYS A 43 10.15 -14.82 -10.14
C LYS A 43 11.59 -15.15 -9.80
N SER A 44 12.55 -14.46 -10.39
CA SER A 44 13.98 -14.73 -10.20
C SER A 44 14.48 -14.33 -8.81
N ASP A 45 13.89 -13.30 -8.21
CA ASP A 45 14.27 -12.76 -6.89
C ASP A 45 13.03 -12.30 -6.13
N PRO A 46 12.17 -13.23 -5.69
CA PRO A 46 10.89 -12.87 -5.07
C PRO A 46 11.12 -12.29 -3.68
N HIS A 47 10.79 -11.01 -3.52
CA HIS A 47 10.62 -10.44 -2.19
C HIS A 47 9.34 -10.96 -1.57
N THR A 48 9.36 -11.25 -0.29
CA THR A 48 8.22 -11.79 0.45
C THR A 48 7.79 -10.84 1.55
N TYR A 49 6.57 -10.98 2.03
CA TYR A 49 6.11 -10.24 3.20
C TYR A 49 6.90 -10.58 4.47
N SER A 50 7.59 -11.72 4.51
CA SER A 50 8.50 -12.08 5.59
C SER A 50 9.62 -11.06 5.77
N ASP A 51 9.96 -10.30 4.73
CA ASP A 51 10.94 -9.21 4.79
C ASP A 51 10.50 -8.08 5.73
N TRP A 52 9.19 -7.95 6.00
CA TRP A 52 8.66 -6.96 6.93
C TRP A 52 8.69 -7.41 8.38
N PHE A 53 8.48 -8.70 8.63
CA PHE A 53 8.26 -9.26 9.97
C PHE A 53 9.38 -10.17 10.44
N GLY A 54 10.42 -10.36 9.61
CA GLY A 54 11.55 -11.21 9.92
C GLY A 54 11.31 -12.70 9.65
N PRO A 55 12.30 -13.54 9.91
CA PRO A 55 12.26 -14.95 9.58
C PRO A 55 11.13 -15.68 10.34
N GLY A 56 10.38 -16.50 9.61
CA GLY A 56 9.32 -17.34 10.15
C GLY A 56 7.91 -16.82 9.97
N TRP A 57 7.73 -15.59 9.48
CA TRP A 57 6.40 -15.11 9.09
C TRP A 57 6.08 -15.60 7.67
N GLY A 58 5.23 -16.60 7.58
CA GLY A 58 4.74 -17.13 6.30
C GLY A 58 3.30 -16.67 6.08
N MET A 59 3.04 -15.81 5.11
CA MET A 59 1.69 -15.52 4.68
C MET A 59 1.23 -16.59 3.70
N LYS A 60 0.15 -17.30 4.04
CA LYS A 60 -0.63 -18.00 3.03
C LYS A 60 -1.46 -16.97 2.31
N THR A 61 -1.17 -16.78 1.05
CA THR A 61 -1.87 -15.80 0.24
C THR A 61 -3.27 -16.28 -0.12
N SER A 62 -4.18 -15.36 -0.40
CA SER A 62 -5.59 -15.63 -0.71
C SER A 62 -5.82 -16.30 -2.09
N GLY A 63 -4.78 -16.82 -2.74
CA GLY A 63 -4.86 -17.44 -4.06
C GLY A 63 -4.89 -16.46 -5.23
N LYS A 64 -4.78 -15.18 -4.97
CA LYS A 64 -4.58 -14.14 -6.01
C LYS A 64 -3.14 -14.05 -6.47
N GLU A 65 -2.24 -14.54 -5.63
CA GLU A 65 -0.82 -14.59 -5.93
C GLU A 65 -0.53 -15.97 -6.49
N ASP A 66 0.07 -15.96 -7.64
CA ASP A 66 0.57 -17.18 -8.24
C ASP A 66 1.53 -17.83 -7.24
N LYS A 67 1.44 -19.13 -7.06
CA LYS A 67 2.26 -19.91 -6.10
C LYS A 67 3.77 -19.73 -6.27
N LEU A 68 4.19 -19.02 -7.29
CA LEU A 68 5.57 -18.92 -7.75
C LEU A 68 6.27 -17.62 -7.37
N PHE A 69 5.57 -16.57 -6.94
CA PHE A 69 6.17 -15.27 -6.58
C PHE A 69 5.26 -14.44 -5.68
N SER A 70 5.88 -13.50 -4.96
CA SER A 70 5.17 -12.49 -4.17
C SER A 70 4.93 -11.23 -5.01
N PRO A 71 3.76 -10.58 -4.88
CA PRO A 71 3.49 -9.30 -5.54
C PRO A 71 4.21 -8.11 -4.87
N TYR A 72 5.28 -8.34 -4.13
CA TYR A 72 5.97 -7.33 -3.36
C TYR A 72 7.21 -6.82 -4.09
N LEU A 73 7.34 -5.49 -4.19
CA LEU A 73 8.47 -4.80 -4.83
C LEU A 73 9.25 -3.98 -3.79
N LYS A 74 10.57 -4.19 -3.72
CA LYS A 74 11.47 -3.50 -2.81
C LYS A 74 12.77 -3.07 -3.48
N LYS A 75 13.48 -4.01 -4.10
CA LYS A 75 14.82 -3.84 -4.68
C LYS A 75 14.97 -2.65 -5.63
N PRO A 76 14.04 -2.37 -6.57
CA PRO A 76 14.16 -1.22 -7.45
C PRO A 76 14.20 0.12 -6.69
N PHE A 77 13.48 0.20 -5.58
CA PHE A 77 13.42 1.42 -4.77
C PHE A 77 14.65 1.59 -3.91
N GLU A 78 15.21 0.52 -3.35
CA GLU A 78 16.48 0.54 -2.64
C GLU A 78 17.61 1.04 -3.55
N GLN A 79 17.72 0.49 -4.76
CA GLN A 79 18.69 0.92 -5.77
C GLN A 79 18.50 2.38 -6.18
N ALA A 80 17.24 2.83 -6.27
CA ALA A 80 16.93 4.22 -6.60
C ALA A 80 17.33 5.19 -5.47
N ILE A 81 17.17 4.79 -4.21
CA ILE A 81 17.62 5.56 -3.05
C ILE A 81 19.16 5.61 -3.01
N GLU A 82 19.83 4.49 -3.20
CA GLU A 82 21.30 4.40 -3.22
C GLU A 82 21.91 5.28 -4.32
N SER A 83 21.31 5.31 -5.49
CA SER A 83 21.78 6.13 -6.61
C SER A 83 21.38 7.61 -6.51
N GLY A 84 20.57 7.99 -5.55
CA GLY A 84 20.06 9.35 -5.38
C GLY A 84 18.91 9.73 -6.34
N LEU A 85 18.34 8.77 -7.07
CA LEU A 85 17.15 9.00 -7.89
C LEU A 85 15.92 9.27 -7.01
N ILE A 86 15.81 8.57 -5.90
CA ILE A 86 14.83 8.84 -4.84
C ILE A 86 15.54 9.52 -3.68
N PRO A 87 14.99 10.60 -3.11
CA PRO A 87 15.54 11.24 -1.91
C PRO A 87 15.70 10.26 -0.75
N LYS A 88 16.84 10.29 -0.05
CA LYS A 88 17.19 9.33 1.01
C LYS A 88 16.22 9.28 2.18
N ASN A 89 15.44 10.32 2.39
CA ASN A 89 14.41 10.36 3.42
C ASN A 89 13.08 9.68 3.02
N LEU A 90 12.94 9.25 1.76
CA LEU A 90 11.75 8.56 1.26
C LEU A 90 11.95 7.03 1.28
N THR A 91 12.22 6.47 2.46
CA THR A 91 12.50 5.04 2.65
C THR A 91 11.25 4.15 2.68
N THR A 92 10.06 4.77 2.63
CA THR A 92 8.77 4.06 2.68
C THR A 92 8.19 3.74 1.31
N ILE A 93 8.91 4.04 0.22
CA ILE A 93 8.50 3.68 -1.14
C ILE A 93 8.83 2.21 -1.37
N THR A 94 7.86 1.36 -1.11
CA THR A 94 7.94 -0.09 -1.25
C THR A 94 6.53 -0.67 -1.09
N GLY A 95 6.25 -1.84 -1.62
CA GLY A 95 4.94 -2.47 -1.43
C GLY A 95 4.51 -3.37 -2.58
N THR A 96 3.22 -3.47 -2.79
CA THR A 96 2.63 -4.48 -3.65
C THR A 96 2.09 -3.94 -4.96
N TRP A 97 2.00 -4.82 -5.94
CA TRP A 97 1.19 -4.65 -7.14
C TRP A 97 0.07 -5.71 -7.16
N GLY A 98 -1.01 -5.47 -7.89
CA GLY A 98 -2.17 -6.36 -7.86
C GLY A 98 -2.30 -7.26 -9.08
N ALA A 99 -2.14 -6.71 -10.27
CA ALA A 99 -2.30 -7.46 -11.52
C ALA A 99 -1.53 -6.83 -12.67
N ILE A 100 -1.15 -7.66 -13.64
CA ILE A 100 -0.60 -7.22 -14.92
C ILE A 100 -1.40 -7.82 -16.07
N SER A 101 -1.89 -6.97 -16.98
CA SER A 101 -2.64 -7.41 -18.16
C SER A 101 -1.72 -7.89 -19.29
N GLU A 102 -2.29 -8.57 -20.30
CA GLU A 102 -1.55 -8.93 -21.51
C GLU A 102 -1.08 -7.71 -22.32
N GLN A 103 -1.73 -6.56 -22.13
CA GLN A 103 -1.38 -5.30 -22.78
C GLN A 103 -0.31 -4.51 -22.02
N GLY A 104 0.20 -5.04 -20.91
CA GLY A 104 1.22 -4.39 -20.09
C GLY A 104 0.69 -3.32 -19.15
N ASP A 105 -0.59 -3.39 -18.77
CA ASP A 105 -1.13 -2.57 -17.68
C ASP A 105 -0.80 -3.20 -16.33
N LEU A 106 0.07 -2.57 -15.56
CA LEU A 106 0.40 -2.95 -14.19
C LEU A 106 -0.45 -2.11 -13.23
N SER A 107 -1.33 -2.75 -12.48
CA SER A 107 -2.38 -2.10 -11.70
C SER A 107 -2.26 -2.34 -10.20
N TYR A 108 -2.99 -1.52 -9.44
CA TYR A 108 -3.06 -1.57 -7.97
C TYR A 108 -1.69 -1.48 -7.29
N LEU A 109 -0.83 -0.57 -7.77
CA LEU A 109 0.45 -0.29 -7.13
C LEU A 109 0.22 0.42 -5.79
N ASN A 110 0.38 -0.33 -4.69
CA ASN A 110 0.25 0.13 -3.32
C ASN A 110 1.63 0.22 -2.68
N ILE A 111 2.41 1.17 -3.14
CA ILE A 111 3.83 1.34 -2.79
C ILE A 111 4.15 2.73 -2.21
N ILE A 112 3.17 3.61 -2.14
CA ILE A 112 3.32 4.95 -1.55
C ILE A 112 2.60 4.99 -0.21
N HIS A 113 3.35 5.21 0.86
CA HIS A 113 2.87 5.24 2.23
C HIS A 113 3.30 6.53 2.92
N LEU A 114 2.33 7.35 3.33
CA LEU A 114 2.54 8.65 3.97
C LEU A 114 2.10 8.58 5.42
N ALA A 115 3.04 8.59 6.34
CA ALA A 115 2.80 8.63 7.77
C ALA A 115 2.57 10.06 8.29
N GLY A 116 2.02 10.18 9.49
CA GLY A 116 1.85 11.47 10.17
C GLY A 116 0.76 12.36 9.58
N LEU A 117 -0.25 11.77 8.95
CA LEU A 117 -1.40 12.47 8.39
C LEU A 117 -2.69 12.05 9.09
N ASP A 118 -3.42 13.03 9.61
CA ASP A 118 -4.79 12.85 10.12
C ASP A 118 -5.79 13.14 9.00
N ALA A 119 -6.40 12.11 8.46
CA ALA A 119 -7.36 12.25 7.36
C ALA A 119 -8.71 12.88 7.75
N THR A 120 -8.91 13.20 9.01
CA THR A 120 -10.04 14.04 9.45
C THR A 120 -9.74 15.53 9.31
N ASN A 121 -8.51 15.90 8.94
CA ASN A 121 -8.08 17.27 8.67
C ASN A 121 -7.95 17.49 7.15
N PRO A 122 -8.72 18.42 6.55
CA PRO A 122 -8.66 18.69 5.10
C PRO A 122 -7.28 19.12 4.59
N ASP A 123 -6.49 19.84 5.39
CA ASP A 123 -5.15 20.28 5.01
C ASP A 123 -4.20 19.07 4.92
N HIS A 124 -4.35 18.09 5.82
CA HIS A 124 -3.60 16.85 5.77
C HIS A 124 -4.00 15.99 4.57
N LEU A 125 -5.28 15.96 4.19
CA LEU A 125 -5.74 15.29 2.97
C LEU A 125 -5.10 15.91 1.73
N THR A 126 -5.16 17.25 1.61
CA THR A 126 -4.56 17.98 0.49
C THR A 126 -3.05 17.73 0.40
N LYS A 127 -2.35 17.82 1.53
CA LYS A 127 -0.92 17.52 1.62
C LYS A 127 -0.63 16.08 1.18
N GLY A 128 -1.42 15.13 1.65
CA GLY A 128 -1.29 13.72 1.30
C GLY A 128 -1.45 13.45 -0.19
N GLU A 129 -2.46 14.05 -0.83
CA GLU A 129 -2.66 13.95 -2.27
C GLU A 129 -1.48 14.51 -3.07
N MET A 130 -1.00 15.69 -2.70
CA MET A 130 0.11 16.34 -3.40
C MET A 130 1.42 15.55 -3.25
N GLU A 131 1.78 15.22 -2.02
CA GLU A 131 3.04 14.53 -1.72
C GLU A 131 3.02 13.08 -2.23
N GLY A 132 1.91 12.38 -2.07
CA GLY A 132 1.79 11.00 -2.54
C GLY A 132 1.89 10.88 -4.05
N ARG A 133 1.26 11.76 -4.82
CA ARG A 133 1.40 11.79 -6.28
C ARG A 133 2.82 12.11 -6.72
N LYS A 134 3.51 13.03 -6.03
CA LYS A 134 4.92 13.31 -6.27
C LYS A 134 5.80 12.07 -6.01
N GLN A 135 5.58 11.38 -4.90
CA GLN A 135 6.33 10.15 -4.58
C GLN A 135 6.05 9.02 -5.58
N ALA A 136 4.82 8.91 -6.09
CA ALA A 136 4.50 7.95 -7.13
C ALA A 136 5.31 8.19 -8.42
N MET A 137 5.58 9.44 -8.78
CA MET A 137 6.45 9.74 -9.93
C MET A 137 7.89 9.27 -9.69
N PHE A 138 8.43 9.42 -8.48
CA PHE A 138 9.73 8.83 -8.13
C PHE A 138 9.72 7.31 -8.24
N ALA A 139 8.64 6.66 -7.79
CA ALA A 139 8.49 5.21 -7.87
C ALA A 139 8.46 4.72 -9.33
N ILE A 140 7.75 5.43 -10.21
CA ILE A 140 7.70 5.10 -11.66
C ILE A 140 9.11 5.20 -12.26
N GLU A 141 9.84 6.27 -12.01
CA GLU A 141 11.20 6.43 -12.53
C GLU A 141 12.18 5.38 -11.96
N ALA A 142 11.99 4.95 -10.71
CA ALA A 142 12.76 3.86 -10.12
C ALA A 142 12.47 2.52 -10.84
N LEU A 143 11.20 2.20 -11.05
CA LEU A 143 10.79 0.98 -11.76
C LEU A 143 11.31 0.99 -13.21
N LYS A 144 11.20 2.10 -13.93
CA LYS A 144 11.76 2.23 -15.28
C LYS A 144 13.25 1.94 -15.35
N LYS A 145 13.99 2.35 -14.35
CA LYS A 145 15.46 2.25 -14.34
C LYS A 145 15.96 0.92 -13.82
N TYR A 146 15.26 0.32 -12.86
CA TYR A 146 15.80 -0.79 -12.09
C TYR A 146 14.97 -2.07 -12.13
N ASN A 147 13.78 -2.04 -12.77
CA ASN A 147 12.94 -3.23 -12.87
C ASN A 147 12.79 -3.66 -14.34
N PRO A 148 13.39 -4.80 -14.73
CA PRO A 148 13.26 -5.34 -16.08
C PRO A 148 11.81 -5.43 -16.53
N GLY A 149 11.55 -4.99 -17.76
CA GLY A 149 10.22 -4.91 -18.32
C GLY A 149 9.48 -3.59 -18.06
N CYS A 150 10.01 -2.71 -17.21
CA CYS A 150 9.39 -1.42 -16.91
C CYS A 150 10.02 -0.22 -17.65
N GLU A 151 10.97 -0.43 -18.57
CA GLU A 151 11.76 0.64 -19.19
C GLU A 151 10.90 1.68 -19.92
N GLU A 152 9.82 1.24 -20.57
CA GLU A 152 8.86 2.09 -21.30
C GLU A 152 7.61 2.44 -20.48
N ALA A 153 7.59 2.08 -19.20
CA ALA A 153 6.44 2.27 -18.34
C ALA A 153 6.08 3.75 -18.17
N LYS A 154 4.80 4.04 -18.11
CA LYS A 154 4.24 5.39 -17.92
C LYS A 154 3.11 5.32 -16.90
N LEU A 155 2.89 6.43 -16.21
CA LEU A 155 1.70 6.59 -15.38
C LEU A 155 0.44 6.41 -16.27
N ARG A 156 -0.43 5.49 -15.87
CA ARG A 156 -1.74 5.32 -16.48
C ARG A 156 -2.78 6.18 -15.76
N ASN A 157 -2.91 6.02 -14.47
CA ASN A 157 -3.82 6.81 -13.64
C ASN A 157 -3.44 6.69 -12.16
N PHE A 158 -3.91 7.65 -11.37
CA PHE A 158 -3.98 7.54 -9.92
C PHE A 158 -5.34 7.01 -9.46
N GLY A 159 -5.39 6.44 -8.27
CA GLY A 159 -6.64 6.27 -7.53
C GLY A 159 -7.33 7.63 -7.34
N MET A 160 -8.66 7.61 -7.21
CA MET A 160 -9.45 8.84 -7.12
C MET A 160 -9.13 9.65 -5.86
N THR A 161 -8.86 8.97 -4.75
CA THR A 161 -8.60 9.56 -3.44
C THR A 161 -7.52 8.80 -2.70
N LEU A 162 -7.01 9.39 -1.61
CA LEU A 162 -6.12 8.71 -0.68
C LEU A 162 -6.77 7.44 -0.11
N GLY A 163 -5.99 6.39 0.00
CA GLY A 163 -6.33 5.19 0.77
C GLY A 163 -6.16 5.44 2.26
N ILE A 164 -7.22 5.87 2.92
CA ILE A 164 -7.25 6.17 4.35
C ILE A 164 -7.45 4.87 5.11
N ARG A 165 -6.59 4.60 6.10
CA ARG A 165 -6.61 3.36 6.88
C ARG A 165 -6.95 3.54 8.35
N ASP A 166 -6.69 4.71 8.90
CA ASP A 166 -6.85 5.00 10.32
C ASP A 166 -7.33 6.43 10.53
N THR A 167 -8.40 6.58 11.28
CA THR A 167 -8.97 7.86 11.68
C THR A 167 -9.70 7.70 13.01
N ARG A 168 -11.00 8.11 13.09
CA ARG A 168 -11.84 7.89 14.25
C ARG A 168 -12.29 6.44 14.31
N LYS A 169 -12.35 5.92 15.51
CA LYS A 169 -12.95 4.63 15.85
C LYS A 169 -14.13 4.89 16.77
N ILE A 170 -15.22 4.19 16.54
CA ILE A 170 -16.43 4.30 17.38
C ILE A 170 -16.20 3.48 18.65
N ASP A 171 -16.58 4.03 19.80
CA ASP A 171 -16.68 3.27 21.04
C ASP A 171 -17.97 2.45 20.97
N ALA A 172 -17.87 1.25 20.44
CA ALA A 172 -18.96 0.32 20.26
C ALA A 172 -19.25 -0.49 21.53
N ALA A 173 -20.41 -1.16 21.58
CA ALA A 173 -20.73 -2.11 22.66
C ALA A 173 -19.67 -3.22 22.74
N TYR A 174 -19.10 -3.62 21.62
CA TYR A 174 -17.92 -4.48 21.51
C TYR A 174 -16.98 -3.95 20.43
N ASN A 175 -15.69 -3.90 20.75
CA ASN A 175 -14.64 -3.58 19.80
C ASN A 175 -13.75 -4.81 19.65
N MET A 176 -13.66 -5.34 18.42
CA MET A 176 -12.82 -6.49 18.09
C MET A 176 -11.38 -6.26 18.52
N THR A 177 -10.81 -7.22 19.22
CA THR A 177 -9.44 -7.18 19.71
C THR A 177 -8.46 -7.86 18.74
N ALA A 178 -7.16 -7.64 18.93
CA ALA A 178 -6.14 -8.38 18.19
C ALA A 178 -6.19 -9.88 18.49
N GLU A 179 -6.61 -10.25 19.69
CA GLU A 179 -6.77 -11.65 20.09
C GLU A 179 -7.93 -12.31 19.38
N ASP A 180 -9.06 -11.62 19.22
CA ASP A 180 -10.20 -12.12 18.43
C ASP A 180 -9.78 -12.43 16.99
N VAL A 181 -9.06 -11.51 16.36
CA VAL A 181 -8.56 -11.69 14.99
C VAL A 181 -7.57 -12.86 14.92
N HIS A 182 -6.65 -12.96 15.88
CA HIS A 182 -5.63 -14.01 15.91
C HIS A 182 -6.23 -15.42 16.14
N ASN A 183 -7.28 -15.49 16.95
CA ASN A 183 -7.97 -16.74 17.28
C ASN A 183 -9.12 -17.07 16.34
N GLU A 184 -9.32 -16.29 15.26
CA GLU A 184 -10.43 -16.49 14.31
C GLU A 184 -11.78 -16.57 15.03
N ALA A 185 -12.02 -15.64 15.98
CA ALA A 185 -13.20 -15.66 16.86
C ALA A 185 -14.50 -15.55 16.06
N GLU A 186 -15.44 -16.43 16.37
CA GLU A 186 -16.79 -16.44 15.81
C GLU A 186 -17.76 -15.73 16.75
N PHE A 187 -18.70 -14.93 16.20
CA PHE A 187 -19.72 -14.22 16.94
C PHE A 187 -21.10 -14.62 16.46
N GLU A 188 -22.08 -14.73 17.38
CA GLU A 188 -23.46 -15.13 17.05
C GLU A 188 -24.15 -14.20 16.04
N ASP A 189 -23.78 -12.93 16.03
CA ASP A 189 -24.33 -11.90 15.14
C ASP A 189 -23.47 -11.65 13.90
N SER A 190 -22.54 -12.53 13.61
CA SER A 190 -21.68 -12.45 12.42
C SER A 190 -22.52 -12.56 11.14
N ILE A 191 -22.26 -11.68 10.19
CA ILE A 191 -22.96 -11.66 8.88
C ILE A 191 -22.09 -12.11 7.70
N GLY A 192 -20.89 -12.58 7.97
CA GLY A 192 -19.93 -13.06 6.96
C GLY A 192 -18.58 -13.39 7.55
#